data_36436fadb88892c01a1616f98d941d94
#
_entry.id   36436fadb88892c01a1616f98d941d94
#
_cell.length_a   1.000
_cell.length_b   1.000
_cell.length_c   1.000
_cell.angle_alpha   90.00
_cell.angle_beta   90.00
_cell.angle_gamma   90.00
#
_symmetry.space_group_name_H-M   'P 1'
#
loop_
_entity.id
_entity.type
_entity.pdbx_description
1 polymer ?
#
loop_
_entity_poly.entity_id
_entity_poly.type
_entity_poly.pdbx_seq_one_letter_code
_entity_poly.pdbx_strand_id
1 'polypeptide(L)'
;MQIDVQHELGEEEAVRRLASYFGELKGRQWPGGVEIAEARTNWNGNRMEFSFYAGKGGFGIDIVGDVEVKENLVVLRSELPALARIFIGEDRIRTTIARELGRVLSP
;
A
#
# COMPACT_ATOMS: atom_id res chain seq x y z
N MET A 1 11.43 -3.79 1.12
CA MET A 1 10.93 -2.66 1.92
C MET A 1 9.90 -3.14 2.93
N GLN A 2 10.00 -2.70 4.16
CA GLN A 2 9.01 -2.97 5.19
C GLN A 2 8.61 -1.67 5.85
N ILE A 3 7.31 -1.49 6.06
CA ILE A 3 6.76 -0.31 6.72
C ILE A 3 5.86 -0.76 7.85
N ASP A 4 6.13 -0.26 9.05
CA ASP A 4 5.33 -0.53 10.23
C ASP A 4 4.56 0.73 10.61
N VAL A 5 3.25 0.60 10.80
CA VAL A 5 2.39 1.72 11.19
C VAL A 5 1.58 1.33 12.41
N GLN A 6 1.74 2.08 13.49
CA GLN A 6 0.96 1.86 14.72
C GLN A 6 -0.44 2.43 14.58
N HIS A 7 -1.41 1.81 15.23
CA HIS A 7 -2.79 2.27 15.26
C HIS A 7 -3.46 1.89 16.58
N GLU A 8 -4.62 2.47 16.81
CA GLU A 8 -5.42 2.24 18.02
C GLU A 8 -6.82 1.72 17.70
N LEU A 9 -7.01 1.13 16.50
CA LEU A 9 -8.32 0.73 16.01
C LEU A 9 -8.72 -0.69 16.40
N GLY A 10 -7.76 -1.53 16.77
CA GLY A 10 -7.97 -2.97 16.87
C GLY A 10 -7.87 -3.63 15.50
N GLU A 11 -7.70 -4.94 15.52
CA GLU A 11 -7.46 -5.72 14.30
C GLU A 11 -8.63 -5.64 13.30
N GLU A 12 -9.86 -5.85 13.75
CA GLU A 12 -11.03 -5.87 12.86
C GLU A 12 -11.25 -4.55 12.14
N GLU A 13 -11.22 -3.45 12.87
CA GLU A 13 -11.43 -2.14 12.30
C GLU A 13 -10.31 -1.76 11.33
N ALA A 14 -9.07 -2.09 11.68
CA ALA A 14 -7.93 -1.84 10.81
C ALA A 14 -8.06 -2.65 9.50
N VAL A 15 -8.44 -3.91 9.57
CA VAL A 15 -8.69 -4.73 8.38
C VAL A 15 -9.77 -4.10 7.51
N ARG A 16 -10.87 -3.68 8.10
CA ARG A 16 -11.97 -3.07 7.37
C ARG A 16 -11.55 -1.81 6.63
N ARG A 17 -10.81 -0.94 7.28
CA ARG A 17 -10.32 0.31 6.67
C ARG A 17 -9.33 0.05 5.55
N LEU A 18 -8.43 -0.88 5.75
CA LEU A 18 -7.44 -1.24 4.72
C LEU A 18 -8.12 -1.89 3.51
N ALA A 19 -9.09 -2.77 3.73
CA ALA A 19 -9.83 -3.38 2.62
C ALA A 19 -10.53 -2.32 1.78
N SER A 20 -11.17 -1.35 2.42
CA SER A 20 -11.81 -0.23 1.73
C SER A 20 -10.79 0.62 0.98
N TYR A 21 -9.68 0.96 1.61
CA TYR A 21 -8.63 1.77 0.99
C TYR A 21 -8.05 1.10 -0.25
N PHE A 22 -7.69 -0.17 -0.15
CA PHE A 22 -7.12 -0.89 -1.30
C PHE A 22 -8.15 -1.08 -2.41
N GLY A 23 -9.43 -1.18 -2.07
CA GLY A 23 -10.51 -1.22 -3.07
C GLY A 23 -10.68 0.08 -3.85
N GLU A 24 -10.22 1.19 -3.31
CA GLU A 24 -10.36 2.50 -3.92
C GLU A 24 -9.09 3.00 -4.63
N LEU A 25 -8.00 2.25 -4.61
CA LEU A 25 -6.71 2.68 -5.17
C LEU A 25 -6.82 3.10 -6.64
N LYS A 26 -7.56 2.35 -7.42
CA LYS A 26 -7.68 2.55 -8.86
C LYS A 26 -8.34 3.87 -9.23
N GLY A 27 -9.25 4.36 -8.41
CA GLY A 27 -10.01 5.57 -8.69
C GLY A 27 -9.36 6.86 -8.19
N ARG A 28 -8.20 6.78 -7.57
CA ARG A 28 -7.54 7.93 -6.95
C ARG A 28 -6.51 8.55 -7.87
N GLN A 29 -6.31 9.86 -7.69
CA GLN A 29 -5.22 10.57 -8.32
C GLN A 29 -3.99 10.53 -7.42
N TRP A 30 -2.86 10.15 -7.99
CA TRP A 30 -1.60 10.03 -7.26
C TRP A 30 -0.64 11.13 -7.68
N PRO A 31 0.24 11.59 -6.78
CA PRO A 31 1.24 12.61 -7.12
C PRO A 31 2.09 12.20 -8.32
N GLY A 32 2.49 13.20 -9.12
CA GLY A 32 3.39 12.97 -10.25
C GLY A 32 2.76 12.33 -11.48
N GLY A 33 1.43 12.25 -11.55
CA GLY A 33 0.74 11.67 -12.70
C GLY A 33 0.77 10.15 -12.74
N VAL A 34 1.02 9.50 -11.61
CA VAL A 34 0.99 8.04 -11.51
C VAL A 34 -0.43 7.53 -11.55
N GLU A 35 -0.67 6.48 -12.33
CA GLU A 35 -1.95 5.78 -12.41
C GLU A 35 -1.82 4.37 -11.85
N ILE A 36 -2.80 3.96 -11.06
CA ILE A 36 -2.87 2.60 -10.51
C ILE A 36 -3.90 1.81 -11.30
N ALA A 37 -3.52 0.65 -11.75
CA ALA A 37 -4.40 -0.25 -12.51
C ALA A 37 -4.21 -1.69 -12.03
N GLU A 38 -5.17 -2.54 -12.38
CA GLU A 38 -5.11 -3.98 -12.11
C GLU A 38 -4.85 -4.33 -10.65
N ALA A 39 -5.42 -3.52 -9.74
CA ALA A 39 -5.26 -3.76 -8.31
C ALA A 39 -6.00 -5.04 -7.90
N ARG A 40 -5.27 -5.95 -7.25
CA ARG A 40 -5.79 -7.22 -6.75
C ARG A 40 -5.41 -7.38 -5.30
N THR A 41 -6.35 -7.86 -4.51
CA THR A 41 -6.11 -8.16 -3.10
C THR A 41 -6.70 -9.52 -2.77
N ASN A 42 -6.03 -10.22 -1.87
CA ASN A 42 -6.48 -11.52 -1.39
C ASN A 42 -6.30 -11.57 0.13
N TRP A 43 -7.40 -11.52 0.85
CA TRP A 43 -7.41 -11.57 2.31
C TRP A 43 -7.50 -13.01 2.82
N ASN A 44 -6.68 -13.33 3.81
CA ASN A 44 -6.73 -14.57 4.57
C ASN A 44 -6.61 -14.20 6.05
N GLY A 45 -7.75 -14.05 6.72
CA GLY A 45 -7.78 -13.56 8.08
C GLY A 45 -7.28 -12.12 8.17
N ASN A 46 -6.24 -11.89 8.95
CA ASN A 46 -5.63 -10.59 9.16
C ASN A 46 -4.45 -10.31 8.22
N ARG A 47 -4.27 -11.14 7.21
CA ARG A 47 -3.19 -11.00 6.25
C ARG A 47 -3.75 -10.83 4.84
N MET A 48 -3.16 -9.90 4.09
CA MET A 48 -3.57 -9.62 2.73
C MET A 48 -2.37 -9.66 1.81
N GLU A 49 -2.49 -10.38 0.70
CA GLU A 49 -1.56 -10.27 -0.41
C GLU A 49 -2.12 -9.26 -1.40
N PHE A 50 -1.27 -8.41 -1.93
CA PHE A 50 -1.71 -7.43 -2.91
C PHE A 50 -0.77 -7.36 -4.10
N SER A 51 -1.33 -6.98 -5.24
CA SER A 51 -0.56 -6.61 -6.42
C SER A 51 -1.29 -5.52 -7.17
N PHE A 52 -0.54 -4.61 -7.76
CA PHE A 52 -1.10 -3.60 -8.65
C PHE A 52 -0.05 -3.13 -9.64
N TYR A 53 -0.53 -2.54 -10.73
CA TYR A 53 0.32 -1.92 -11.73
C TYR A 53 0.33 -0.41 -11.47
N ALA A 54 1.52 0.16 -11.40
CA ALA A 54 1.69 1.61 -11.28
C ALA A 54 2.39 2.11 -12.52
N GLY A 55 1.75 3.03 -13.24
CA GLY A 55 2.25 3.51 -14.52
C GLY A 55 2.25 5.01 -14.63
N LYS A 56 3.16 5.51 -15.47
CA LYS A 56 3.26 6.93 -15.81
C LYS A 56 3.91 7.07 -17.17
N GLY A 57 3.21 7.72 -18.11
CA GLY A 57 3.80 8.10 -19.40
C GLY A 57 4.34 6.95 -20.23
N GLY A 58 3.65 5.81 -20.26
CA GLY A 58 4.07 4.64 -21.02
C GLY A 58 5.00 3.69 -20.28
N PHE A 59 5.49 4.09 -19.10
CA PHE A 59 6.24 3.21 -18.21
C PHE A 59 5.34 2.67 -17.12
N GLY A 60 5.59 1.44 -16.71
CA GLY A 60 4.86 0.87 -15.60
C GLY A 60 5.61 -0.26 -14.93
N ILE A 61 5.25 -0.50 -13.68
CA ILE A 61 5.84 -1.54 -12.86
C ILE A 61 4.74 -2.28 -12.11
N ASP A 62 4.95 -3.56 -11.88
CA ASP A 62 4.11 -4.35 -10.99
C ASP A 62 4.65 -4.23 -9.58
N ILE A 63 3.78 -3.87 -8.65
CA ILE A 63 4.12 -3.82 -7.23
C ILE A 63 3.36 -4.94 -6.53
N VAL A 64 4.10 -5.79 -5.83
CA VAL A 64 3.58 -6.95 -5.15
C VAL A 64 4.02 -6.90 -3.70
N GLY A 65 3.16 -7.29 -2.80
CA GLY A 65 3.51 -7.32 -1.39
C GLY A 65 2.44 -7.96 -0.53
N ASP A 66 2.62 -7.84 0.77
CA ASP A 66 1.66 -8.32 1.74
C ASP A 66 1.52 -7.35 2.91
N VAL A 67 0.38 -7.41 3.55
CA VAL A 67 0.06 -6.64 4.74
C VAL A 67 -0.39 -7.59 5.83
N GLU A 68 0.18 -7.43 7.02
CA GLU A 68 -0.25 -8.16 8.20
C GLU A 68 -0.83 -7.16 9.20
N VAL A 69 -2.07 -7.39 9.63
CA VAL A 69 -2.77 -6.50 10.55
C VAL A 69 -2.80 -7.13 11.94
N LYS A 70 -2.20 -6.43 12.89
CA LYS A 70 -2.21 -6.82 14.30
C LYS A 70 -3.11 -5.88 15.08
N GLU A 71 -3.31 -6.15 16.35
CA GLU A 71 -4.22 -5.39 17.21
C GLU A 71 -3.88 -3.89 17.22
N ASN A 72 -2.61 -3.53 17.23
CA ASN A 72 -2.15 -2.14 17.29
C ASN A 72 -1.04 -1.81 16.30
N LEU A 73 -0.83 -2.65 15.30
CA LEU A 73 0.26 -2.48 14.33
C LEU A 73 -0.14 -3.05 12.99
N VAL A 74 0.21 -2.35 11.94
CA VAL A 74 0.12 -2.86 10.56
C VAL A 74 1.52 -2.93 10.00
N VAL A 75 1.87 -4.09 9.44
CA VAL A 75 3.17 -4.32 8.81
C VAL A 75 2.94 -4.54 7.32
N LEU A 76 3.49 -3.67 6.51
CA LEU A 76 3.46 -3.79 5.05
C LEU A 76 4.84 -4.20 4.55
N ARG A 77 4.89 -5.24 3.72
CA ARG A 77 6.12 -5.71 3.10
C ARG A 77 5.95 -5.72 1.59
N SER A 78 6.93 -5.20 0.89
CA SER A 78 6.95 -5.21 -0.57
C SER A 78 8.37 -5.21 -1.08
N GLU A 79 8.64 -6.01 -2.11
CA GLU A 79 9.88 -5.92 -2.86
C GLU A 79 9.67 -4.94 -4.01
N LEU A 80 10.38 -3.81 -3.96
CA LEU A 80 10.28 -2.81 -5.01
C LEU A 80 11.14 -3.23 -6.19
N PRO A 81 10.60 -3.19 -7.43
CA PRO A 81 11.42 -3.38 -8.62
C PRO A 81 12.56 -2.36 -8.67
N ALA A 82 13.68 -2.76 -9.24
CA ALA A 82 14.86 -1.88 -9.35
C ALA A 82 14.54 -0.55 -10.02
N LEU A 83 13.68 -0.55 -11.03
CA LEU A 83 13.27 0.66 -11.72
C LEU A 83 12.56 1.65 -10.79
N ALA A 84 11.70 1.17 -9.90
CA ALA A 84 11.03 2.03 -8.94
C ALA A 84 12.02 2.69 -7.98
N ARG A 85 13.02 1.92 -7.51
CA ARG A 85 14.04 2.46 -6.62
C ARG A 85 14.91 3.50 -7.29
N ILE A 86 15.22 3.32 -8.58
CA ILE A 86 16.07 4.24 -9.35
C ILE A 86 15.32 5.52 -9.71
N PHE A 87 14.09 5.42 -10.24
CA PHE A 87 13.36 6.56 -10.78
C PHE A 87 12.55 7.35 -9.76
N ILE A 88 12.04 6.69 -8.72
CA ILE A 88 11.21 7.37 -7.71
C ILE A 88 11.98 7.57 -6.42
N GLY A 89 12.78 6.59 -6.03
CA GLY A 89 13.52 6.58 -4.77
C GLY A 89 12.76 5.84 -3.68
N GLU A 90 13.44 4.92 -3.01
CA GLU A 90 12.84 4.09 -1.97
C GLU A 90 12.31 4.92 -0.80
N ASP A 91 13.05 5.94 -0.36
CA ASP A 91 12.65 6.79 0.76
C ASP A 91 11.37 7.56 0.44
N ARG A 92 11.22 8.04 -0.78
CA ARG A 92 10.04 8.76 -1.21
C ARG A 92 8.82 7.84 -1.26
N ILE A 93 8.99 6.64 -1.76
CA ILE A 93 7.93 5.62 -1.78
C ILE A 93 7.52 5.27 -0.35
N ARG A 94 8.50 5.01 0.51
CA ARG A 94 8.27 4.69 1.93
C ARG A 94 7.50 5.79 2.63
N THR A 95 7.93 7.03 2.46
CA THR A 95 7.28 8.19 3.11
C THR A 95 5.84 8.35 2.64
N THR A 96 5.60 8.20 1.34
CA THR A 96 4.25 8.32 0.77
C THR A 96 3.33 7.23 1.31
N ILE A 97 3.79 6.00 1.33
CA ILE A 97 2.99 4.87 1.82
C ILE A 97 2.72 5.01 3.32
N ALA A 98 3.75 5.34 4.10
CA ALA A 98 3.60 5.51 5.54
C ALA A 98 2.59 6.61 5.88
N ARG A 99 2.62 7.72 5.16
CA ARG A 99 1.67 8.82 5.34
C ARG A 99 0.25 8.40 5.00
N GLU A 100 0.06 7.68 3.88
CA GLU A 100 -1.25 7.21 3.46
C GLU A 100 -1.83 6.19 4.45
N LEU A 101 -1.03 5.23 4.89
CA LEU A 101 -1.49 4.26 5.88
C LEU A 101 -1.78 4.93 7.22
N GLY A 102 -0.96 5.89 7.63
CA GLY A 102 -1.21 6.65 8.86
C GLY A 102 -2.55 7.39 8.81
N ARG A 103 -2.89 7.97 7.66
CA ARG A 103 -4.18 8.63 7.47
C ARG A 103 -5.35 7.65 7.55
N VAL A 104 -5.23 6.52 6.87
CA VAL A 104 -6.27 5.49 6.83
C VAL A 104 -6.53 4.90 8.21
N LEU A 105 -5.46 4.74 9.00
CA LEU A 105 -5.52 4.11 10.32
C LEU A 105 -5.69 5.11 11.48
N SER A 106 -5.88 6.38 11.18
CA SER A 106 -6.19 7.38 12.21
C SER A 106 -7.55 7.12 12.85
N PRO A 107 -7.65 7.30 14.18
CA PRO A 107 -8.91 7.12 14.87
C PRO A 107 -9.99 8.08 14.40
#